data_4648971ac748fd32cb810cec22b33809
#
_entry.id   4648971ac748fd32cb810cec22b33809
#
_cell.length_a   1.000
_cell.length_b   1.000
_cell.length_c   1.000
_cell.angle_alpha   90.00
_cell.angle_beta   90.00
_cell.angle_gamma   90.00
#
_symmetry.space_group_name_H-M   'P 1'
#
loop_
_entity.id
_entity.type
_entity.pdbx_description
1 polymer ?
#
loop_
_entity_poly.entity_id
_entity_poly.type
_entity_poly.pdbx_seq_one_letter_code
_entity_poly.pdbx_strand_id
1 'polypeptide(L)'
;SSTVNATDAADRDLTFGTGTGTATFTGAVGTTNNLGTITNASGQQLTFSDAVTATTIANYGTLLFNATSAKTISPAITDNGDTTIQVINNNNDTISLITFSGSVAADTITIGSTVRAGSALFNGTVIQGTTTNINIVGGSASDENSLANFANTVTVTAITLDDRTGTASTTFSGASKIITGTINGLATTEGTITVSGTPTFVSTIGNSQRPAQLTINGATTFQAAVQTTLLTTTTGSSGTTLDVSGASSIGADFTTTGNQTYTGNVTLTAAGQTLTTTSNGNISFGGTITGSAKHLAL
;
A
#
# COMPACT_ATOMS: atom_id res chain seq x y z
N SER A 1 20.17 -15.87 -19.34
CA SER A 1 19.13 -16.20 -18.37
C SER A 1 18.41 -17.47 -18.81
N SER A 2 18.32 -18.46 -17.93
CA SER A 2 17.58 -19.69 -18.21
C SER A 2 16.16 -19.54 -17.70
N THR A 3 15.17 -19.91 -18.50
CA THR A 3 13.78 -20.01 -18.07
C THR A 3 13.53 -21.37 -17.40
N VAL A 4 12.64 -21.41 -16.44
CA VAL A 4 12.14 -22.65 -15.83
C VAL A 4 10.70 -22.83 -16.24
N ASN A 5 10.39 -23.92 -16.94
CA ASN A 5 9.03 -24.23 -17.40
C ASN A 5 8.70 -25.70 -17.12
N ALA A 6 7.41 -26.03 -17.02
CA ALA A 6 6.99 -27.42 -17.11
C ALA A 6 7.30 -27.98 -18.51
N THR A 7 7.51 -29.28 -18.61
CA THR A 7 7.80 -29.96 -19.89
C THR A 7 6.58 -30.13 -20.77
N ASP A 8 5.40 -30.05 -20.18
CA ASP A 8 4.09 -30.24 -20.83
C ASP A 8 3.03 -29.31 -20.20
N ALA A 9 1.81 -29.36 -20.69
CA ALA A 9 0.69 -28.58 -20.15
C ALA A 9 0.13 -29.12 -18.81
N ALA A 10 0.69 -30.21 -18.28
CA ALA A 10 0.34 -30.69 -16.96
C ALA A 10 1.14 -29.91 -15.92
N ASP A 11 0.44 -29.23 -15.01
CA ASP A 11 1.02 -28.45 -13.94
C ASP A 11 2.04 -29.27 -13.13
N ARG A 12 3.32 -28.91 -13.27
CA ARG A 12 4.44 -29.58 -12.55
C ARG A 12 4.84 -28.72 -11.37
N ASP A 13 5.00 -29.35 -10.22
CA ASP A 13 5.43 -28.69 -9.00
C ASP A 13 6.96 -28.47 -8.99
N LEU A 14 7.36 -27.37 -8.36
CA LEU A 14 8.75 -27.02 -8.11
C LEU A 14 8.93 -26.86 -6.60
N THR A 15 9.66 -27.77 -5.97
CA THR A 15 9.82 -27.78 -4.51
C THR A 15 11.27 -27.52 -4.12
N PHE A 16 11.46 -26.55 -3.22
CA PHE A 16 12.71 -26.27 -2.54
C PHE A 16 12.63 -26.85 -1.12
N GLY A 17 13.58 -27.73 -0.80
CA GLY A 17 13.65 -28.38 0.51
C GLY A 17 14.04 -27.44 1.64
N THR A 18 13.87 -27.87 2.88
CA THR A 18 14.26 -27.12 4.08
C THR A 18 15.77 -26.84 4.14
N GLY A 19 16.14 -25.66 4.63
CA GLY A 19 17.55 -25.24 4.76
C GLY A 19 17.66 -23.72 4.81
N THR A 20 18.86 -23.19 4.83
CA THR A 20 19.13 -21.73 4.86
C THR A 20 19.71 -21.23 3.53
N GLY A 21 19.34 -21.86 2.43
CA GLY A 21 19.86 -21.55 1.10
C GLY A 21 19.09 -20.40 0.42
N THR A 22 19.70 -19.91 -0.67
CA THR A 22 19.07 -18.96 -1.58
C THR A 22 19.03 -19.55 -2.97
N ALA A 23 17.87 -19.57 -3.61
CA ALA A 23 17.74 -19.87 -5.03
C ALA A 23 17.35 -18.60 -5.80
N THR A 24 18.06 -18.31 -6.89
CA THR A 24 17.84 -17.10 -7.68
C THR A 24 17.41 -17.47 -9.11
N PHE A 25 16.27 -16.95 -9.51
CA PHE A 25 15.72 -17.04 -10.85
C PHE A 25 15.93 -15.71 -11.58
N THR A 26 16.89 -15.64 -12.48
CA THR A 26 17.16 -14.44 -13.29
C THR A 26 16.33 -14.40 -14.57
N GLY A 27 15.75 -15.51 -14.97
CA GLY A 27 14.83 -15.62 -16.10
C GLY A 27 13.42 -15.97 -15.62
N ALA A 28 12.47 -15.89 -16.55
CA ALA A 28 11.06 -16.13 -16.27
C ALA A 28 10.81 -17.59 -15.82
N VAL A 29 9.82 -17.76 -14.95
CA VAL A 29 9.41 -19.05 -14.40
C VAL A 29 7.98 -19.34 -14.84
N GLY A 30 7.74 -20.48 -15.49
CA GLY A 30 6.42 -20.97 -15.88
C GLY A 30 5.74 -20.19 -17.01
N THR A 31 6.44 -19.34 -17.75
CA THR A 31 5.81 -18.44 -18.74
C THR A 31 5.43 -19.10 -20.06
N THR A 32 6.03 -20.23 -20.40
CA THR A 32 5.65 -21.02 -21.58
C THR A 32 4.66 -22.13 -21.21
N ASN A 33 4.98 -22.90 -20.19
CA ASN A 33 4.09 -23.88 -19.57
C ASN A 33 4.04 -23.58 -18.08
N ASN A 34 2.85 -23.36 -17.56
CA ASN A 34 2.64 -23.03 -16.14
C ASN A 34 3.25 -24.11 -15.23
N LEU A 35 3.76 -23.67 -14.09
CA LEU A 35 4.01 -24.58 -12.99
C LEU A 35 2.72 -24.76 -12.16
N GLY A 36 2.59 -25.89 -11.52
CA GLY A 36 1.56 -26.13 -10.50
C GLY A 36 1.85 -25.34 -9.26
N THR A 37 2.42 -25.97 -8.25
CA THR A 37 2.83 -25.30 -7.01
C THR A 37 4.34 -25.08 -6.99
N ILE A 38 4.74 -23.84 -6.66
CA ILE A 38 6.12 -23.54 -6.26
C ILE A 38 6.14 -23.55 -4.74
N THR A 39 6.87 -24.49 -4.14
CA THR A 39 7.01 -24.58 -2.68
C THR A 39 8.34 -24.00 -2.23
N ASN A 40 8.28 -22.95 -1.42
CA ASN A 40 9.43 -22.35 -0.74
C ASN A 40 9.46 -22.80 0.71
N ALA A 41 10.34 -23.72 1.07
CA ALA A 41 10.38 -24.25 2.41
C ALA A 41 10.93 -23.25 3.45
N SER A 42 10.71 -23.54 4.72
CA SER A 42 11.17 -22.72 5.84
C SER A 42 12.68 -22.53 5.84
N GLY A 43 13.12 -21.31 6.11
CA GLY A 43 14.52 -20.90 6.11
C GLY A 43 15.12 -20.65 4.71
N GLN A 44 14.39 -20.96 3.63
CA GLN A 44 14.83 -20.71 2.26
C GLN A 44 14.48 -19.29 1.82
N GLN A 45 15.31 -18.73 0.95
CA GLN A 45 15.00 -17.53 0.19
C GLN A 45 14.90 -17.84 -1.30
N LEU A 46 13.77 -17.54 -1.93
CA LEU A 46 13.63 -17.53 -3.37
C LEU A 46 13.68 -16.10 -3.89
N THR A 47 14.58 -15.85 -4.84
CA THR A 47 14.71 -14.55 -5.51
C THR A 47 14.22 -14.66 -6.94
N PHE A 48 13.26 -13.82 -7.32
CA PHE A 48 12.72 -13.73 -8.67
C PHE A 48 13.08 -12.37 -9.28
N SER A 49 13.82 -12.39 -10.38
CA SER A 49 14.19 -11.18 -11.13
C SER A 49 13.35 -10.99 -12.40
N ASP A 50 12.45 -11.92 -12.70
CA ASP A 50 11.57 -11.89 -13.87
C ASP A 50 10.15 -12.39 -13.51
N ALA A 51 9.27 -12.48 -14.51
CA ALA A 51 7.89 -12.91 -14.37
C ALA A 51 7.79 -14.35 -13.81
N VAL A 52 6.76 -14.57 -13.01
CA VAL A 52 6.44 -15.89 -12.46
C VAL A 52 5.00 -16.23 -12.80
N THR A 53 4.81 -17.41 -13.40
CA THR A 53 3.51 -17.98 -13.73
C THR A 53 3.42 -19.39 -13.14
N ALA A 54 2.53 -19.57 -12.19
CA ALA A 54 2.23 -20.82 -11.53
C ALA A 54 0.78 -20.76 -11.02
N THR A 55 0.24 -21.88 -10.58
CA THR A 55 -1.07 -21.89 -9.92
C THR A 55 -0.95 -21.25 -8.54
N THR A 56 0.07 -21.63 -7.76
CA THR A 56 0.28 -21.15 -6.39
C THR A 56 1.77 -21.07 -6.07
N ILE A 57 2.15 -20.13 -5.20
CA ILE A 57 3.40 -20.17 -4.45
C ILE A 57 3.05 -20.48 -2.99
N ALA A 58 3.37 -21.68 -2.53
CA ALA A 58 3.28 -22.06 -1.12
C ALA A 58 4.53 -21.57 -0.40
N ASN A 59 4.41 -20.46 0.31
CA ASN A 59 5.56 -19.83 0.98
C ASN A 59 5.63 -20.24 2.45
N TYR A 60 6.80 -20.71 2.87
CA TYR A 60 7.18 -21.01 4.26
C TYR A 60 8.46 -20.27 4.66
N GLY A 61 8.95 -19.37 3.84
CA GLY A 61 10.22 -18.67 4.03
C GLY A 61 10.19 -17.26 3.45
N THR A 62 11.26 -16.85 2.77
CA THR A 62 11.39 -15.52 2.20
C THR A 62 11.25 -15.56 0.68
N LEU A 63 10.41 -14.67 0.14
CA LEU A 63 10.35 -14.35 -1.28
C LEU A 63 10.92 -12.96 -1.53
N LEU A 64 11.90 -12.84 -2.38
CA LEU A 64 12.48 -11.58 -2.83
C LEU A 64 12.14 -11.37 -4.32
N PHE A 65 11.41 -10.33 -4.62
CA PHE A 65 11.17 -9.87 -5.99
C PHE A 65 12.10 -8.70 -6.28
N ASN A 66 13.07 -8.93 -7.17
CA ASN A 66 14.17 -8.00 -7.46
C ASN A 66 14.35 -7.86 -8.97
N ALA A 67 13.53 -7.03 -9.60
CA ALA A 67 13.53 -6.85 -11.05
C ALA A 67 14.10 -5.48 -11.48
N THR A 68 14.63 -5.43 -12.70
CA THR A 68 15.13 -4.21 -13.35
C THR A 68 14.11 -3.58 -14.31
N SER A 69 12.94 -4.19 -14.46
CA SER A 69 11.83 -3.73 -15.30
C SER A 69 10.51 -4.27 -14.76
N ALA A 70 9.40 -3.72 -15.22
CA ALA A 70 8.08 -4.18 -14.79
C ALA A 70 7.88 -5.68 -15.04
N LYS A 71 7.38 -6.40 -14.04
CA LYS A 71 7.15 -7.85 -14.07
C LYS A 71 5.80 -8.20 -13.46
N THR A 72 5.22 -9.32 -13.92
CA THR A 72 3.96 -9.85 -13.39
C THR A 72 4.23 -11.16 -12.63
N ILE A 73 3.68 -11.24 -11.44
CA ILE A 73 3.64 -12.42 -10.58
C ILE A 73 2.19 -12.88 -10.56
N SER A 74 1.89 -13.92 -11.33
CA SER A 74 0.51 -14.35 -11.55
C SER A 74 -0.06 -15.25 -10.44
N PRO A 75 0.74 -16.12 -9.76
CA PRO A 75 0.20 -17.05 -8.78
C PRO A 75 -0.38 -16.35 -7.55
N ALA A 76 -1.32 -17.03 -6.90
CA ALA A 76 -1.62 -16.75 -5.51
C ALA A 76 -0.42 -17.13 -4.64
N ILE A 77 -0.06 -16.27 -3.68
CA ILE A 77 0.97 -16.55 -2.68
C ILE A 77 0.27 -16.84 -1.37
N THR A 78 0.51 -18.04 -0.81
CA THR A 78 -0.06 -18.47 0.46
C THR A 78 0.97 -18.37 1.57
N ASP A 79 0.52 -17.92 2.73
CA ASP A 79 1.30 -17.89 3.96
C ASP A 79 1.14 -19.23 4.70
N ASN A 80 2.24 -19.90 4.96
CA ASN A 80 2.27 -21.22 5.59
C ASN A 80 3.24 -21.29 6.78
N GLY A 81 3.53 -20.15 7.41
CA GLY A 81 4.45 -20.05 8.57
C GLY A 81 5.04 -18.65 8.69
N ASP A 82 6.19 -18.53 9.30
CA ASP A 82 6.92 -17.25 9.42
C ASP A 82 7.42 -16.81 8.04
N THR A 83 6.63 -16.01 7.32
CA THR A 83 6.87 -15.70 5.93
C THR A 83 7.17 -14.20 5.70
N THR A 84 8.07 -13.96 4.77
CA THR A 84 8.42 -12.60 4.34
C THR A 84 8.34 -12.48 2.83
N ILE A 85 7.75 -11.38 2.37
CA ILE A 85 7.81 -10.94 0.98
C ILE A 85 8.54 -9.61 0.94
N GLN A 86 9.56 -9.49 0.10
CA GLN A 86 10.24 -8.23 -0.16
C GLN A 86 10.21 -7.89 -1.64
N VAL A 87 9.89 -6.64 -1.95
CA VAL A 87 9.95 -6.10 -3.32
C VAL A 87 10.96 -4.96 -3.34
N ILE A 88 12.01 -5.10 -4.12
CA ILE A 88 13.03 -4.06 -4.33
C ILE A 88 13.28 -3.84 -5.81
N ASN A 89 13.67 -2.63 -6.17
CA ASN A 89 14.14 -2.31 -7.52
C ASN A 89 15.65 -2.51 -7.59
N ASN A 90 16.12 -3.24 -8.57
CA ASN A 90 17.54 -3.48 -8.76
C ASN A 90 18.24 -2.39 -9.60
N ASN A 91 17.48 -1.39 -10.05
CA ASN A 91 17.99 -0.27 -10.83
C ASN A 91 17.64 1.04 -10.14
N ASN A 92 18.63 1.88 -9.85
CA ASN A 92 18.46 3.12 -9.07
C ASN A 92 17.59 4.17 -9.78
N ASP A 93 17.44 4.09 -11.12
CA ASP A 93 16.86 5.18 -11.92
C ASP A 93 15.47 4.86 -12.50
N THR A 94 14.94 3.65 -12.32
CA THR A 94 13.65 3.26 -12.91
C THR A 94 12.80 2.51 -11.91
N ILE A 95 11.59 2.99 -11.70
CA ILE A 95 10.58 2.30 -10.89
C ILE A 95 10.16 1.02 -11.62
N SER A 96 10.73 -0.11 -11.23
CA SER A 96 10.35 -1.41 -11.75
C SER A 96 9.12 -1.90 -11.00
N LEU A 97 7.95 -1.82 -11.62
CA LEU A 97 6.69 -2.22 -11.02
C LEU A 97 6.55 -3.75 -10.99
N ILE A 98 6.45 -4.32 -9.82
CA ILE A 98 6.02 -5.71 -9.64
C ILE A 98 4.51 -5.77 -9.48
N THR A 99 3.83 -6.42 -10.41
CA THR A 99 2.37 -6.59 -10.37
C THR A 99 2.01 -7.97 -9.85
N PHE A 100 1.37 -8.04 -8.69
CA PHE A 100 0.78 -9.26 -8.14
C PHE A 100 -0.66 -9.39 -8.65
N SER A 101 -0.90 -10.36 -9.53
CA SER A 101 -2.24 -10.61 -10.08
C SER A 101 -3.07 -11.55 -9.20
N GLY A 102 -2.43 -12.51 -8.53
CA GLY A 102 -3.04 -13.38 -7.54
C GLY A 102 -3.17 -12.73 -6.16
N SER A 103 -3.86 -13.38 -5.25
CA SER A 103 -3.89 -12.99 -3.84
C SER A 103 -2.50 -13.14 -3.20
N VAL A 104 -2.23 -12.30 -2.21
CA VAL A 104 -0.93 -12.31 -1.50
C VAL A 104 -1.19 -12.42 0.00
N ALA A 105 -0.59 -13.43 0.62
CA ALA A 105 -0.58 -13.61 2.07
C ALA A 105 0.87 -13.81 2.55
N ALA A 106 1.23 -13.13 3.63
CA ALA A 106 2.52 -13.27 4.33
C ALA A 106 2.44 -12.58 5.69
N ASP A 107 3.32 -12.92 6.64
CA ASP A 107 3.42 -12.21 7.92
C ASP A 107 4.02 -10.83 7.77
N THR A 108 4.97 -10.67 6.85
CA THR A 108 5.58 -9.39 6.55
C THR A 108 5.70 -9.17 5.05
N ILE A 109 5.22 -8.03 4.57
CA ILE A 109 5.43 -7.56 3.20
C ILE A 109 6.22 -6.25 3.29
N THR A 110 7.39 -6.20 2.69
CA THR A 110 8.22 -4.99 2.64
C THR A 110 8.38 -4.52 1.20
N ILE A 111 7.99 -3.29 0.92
CA ILE A 111 8.15 -2.63 -0.36
C ILE A 111 9.27 -1.60 -0.23
N GLY A 112 10.36 -1.83 -0.90
CA GLY A 112 11.60 -1.09 -0.72
C GLY A 112 12.50 -1.69 0.35
N SER A 113 13.52 -0.95 0.68
CA SER A 113 14.48 -1.24 1.73
C SER A 113 15.14 0.05 2.20
N THR A 114 15.94 -0.01 3.25
CA THR A 114 16.72 1.16 3.71
C THR A 114 17.76 1.67 2.71
N VAL A 115 17.99 0.94 1.60
CA VAL A 115 18.99 1.27 0.58
C VAL A 115 18.36 1.51 -0.79
N ARG A 116 17.26 0.82 -1.10
CA ARG A 116 16.64 0.82 -2.45
C ARG A 116 15.15 0.98 -2.39
N ALA A 117 14.60 1.66 -3.39
CA ALA A 117 13.16 1.72 -3.61
C ALA A 117 12.56 0.36 -3.95
N GLY A 118 11.24 0.25 -3.78
CA GLY A 118 10.40 -0.82 -4.27
C GLY A 118 9.10 -0.29 -4.85
N SER A 119 8.55 -0.96 -5.85
CA SER A 119 7.24 -0.60 -6.40
C SER A 119 6.39 -1.83 -6.63
N ALA A 120 5.21 -1.87 -6.01
CA ALA A 120 4.30 -2.99 -6.11
C ALA A 120 2.87 -2.55 -6.42
N LEU A 121 2.20 -3.30 -7.31
CA LEU A 121 0.76 -3.21 -7.57
C LEU A 121 0.10 -4.53 -7.17
N PHE A 122 -0.81 -4.47 -6.23
CA PHE A 122 -1.60 -5.61 -5.77
C PHE A 122 -2.98 -5.57 -6.43
N ASN A 123 -3.14 -6.31 -7.54
CA ASN A 123 -4.43 -6.51 -8.19
C ASN A 123 -5.27 -7.59 -7.49
N GLY A 124 -4.61 -8.58 -6.90
CA GLY A 124 -5.24 -9.54 -6.01
C GLY A 124 -5.49 -8.98 -4.61
N THR A 125 -6.25 -9.69 -3.79
CA THR A 125 -6.45 -9.35 -2.38
C THR A 125 -5.14 -9.51 -1.60
N VAL A 126 -4.89 -8.61 -0.66
CA VAL A 126 -3.84 -8.81 0.35
C VAL A 126 -4.53 -9.28 1.62
N ILE A 127 -4.22 -10.49 2.04
CA ILE A 127 -4.93 -11.18 3.11
C ILE A 127 -3.98 -11.35 4.29
N GLN A 128 -4.51 -11.17 5.49
CA GLN A 128 -3.80 -11.43 6.72
C GLN A 128 -3.40 -12.93 6.80
N GLY A 129 -2.08 -13.16 6.97
CA GLY A 129 -1.59 -14.36 7.63
C GLY A 129 -1.91 -14.30 9.12
N THR A 130 -1.04 -14.78 9.99
CA THR A 130 -1.27 -14.67 11.45
C THR A 130 -1.13 -13.23 11.96
N THR A 131 -0.23 -12.41 11.39
CA THR A 131 0.02 -10.99 11.77
C THR A 131 0.65 -10.21 10.62
N THR A 132 -0.07 -9.97 9.53
CA THR A 132 0.52 -9.27 8.38
C THR A 132 0.81 -7.81 8.68
N ASN A 133 2.07 -7.42 8.54
CA ASN A 133 2.51 -6.04 8.50
C ASN A 133 3.03 -5.70 7.10
N ILE A 134 2.60 -4.56 6.57
CA ILE A 134 3.12 -4.02 5.32
C ILE A 134 4.02 -2.83 5.68
N ASN A 135 5.29 -2.91 5.29
CA ASN A 135 6.25 -1.82 5.46
C ASN A 135 6.59 -1.25 4.09
N ILE A 136 6.36 0.04 3.88
CA ILE A 136 6.75 0.75 2.66
C ILE A 136 7.90 1.65 3.06
N VAL A 137 9.09 1.39 2.51
CA VAL A 137 10.35 1.98 2.98
C VAL A 137 11.00 2.71 1.82
N GLY A 138 11.17 4.03 1.94
CA GLY A 138 11.95 4.85 1.03
C GLY A 138 13.44 4.49 1.10
N GLY A 139 14.14 4.56 -0.02
CA GLY A 139 15.55 4.21 -0.08
C GLY A 139 16.49 5.30 0.45
N SER A 140 17.79 5.11 0.25
CA SER A 140 18.83 6.00 0.78
C SER A 140 19.10 7.25 -0.07
N ALA A 141 18.54 7.34 -1.26
CA ALA A 141 18.63 8.49 -2.15
C ALA A 141 17.26 9.16 -2.37
N SER A 142 17.23 10.43 -2.74
CA SER A 142 15.99 11.21 -2.90
C SER A 142 15.11 10.76 -4.07
N ASP A 143 15.64 10.01 -5.01
CA ASP A 143 14.95 9.40 -6.15
C ASP A 143 14.50 7.95 -5.87
N GLU A 144 14.93 7.36 -4.78
CA GLU A 144 14.55 6.01 -4.36
C GLU A 144 13.21 6.01 -3.60
N ASN A 145 12.14 6.39 -4.31
CA ASN A 145 10.79 6.45 -3.77
C ASN A 145 10.08 5.11 -3.87
N SER A 146 9.54 4.61 -2.76
CA SER A 146 8.80 3.37 -2.71
C SER A 146 7.30 3.60 -2.83
N LEU A 147 6.63 2.72 -3.59
CA LEU A 147 5.19 2.80 -3.84
C LEU A 147 4.52 1.43 -3.68
N ALA A 148 3.49 1.35 -2.87
CA ALA A 148 2.52 0.26 -2.88
C ALA A 148 1.16 0.75 -3.39
N ASN A 149 0.63 0.13 -4.46
CA ASN A 149 -0.70 0.39 -4.96
C ASN A 149 -1.60 -0.82 -4.70
N PHE A 150 -2.71 -0.60 -4.01
CA PHE A 150 -3.71 -1.61 -3.69
C PHE A 150 -4.96 -1.36 -4.53
N ALA A 151 -5.18 -2.22 -5.53
CA ALA A 151 -6.37 -2.19 -6.38
C ALA A 151 -7.49 -3.12 -5.86
N ASN A 152 -7.27 -3.82 -4.77
CA ASN A 152 -8.23 -4.77 -4.20
C ASN A 152 -8.32 -4.63 -2.66
N THR A 153 -9.13 -5.50 -2.05
CA THR A 153 -9.29 -5.56 -0.59
C THR A 153 -7.95 -5.86 0.10
N VAL A 154 -7.70 -5.15 1.20
CA VAL A 154 -6.53 -5.32 2.07
C VAL A 154 -7.01 -5.67 3.46
N THR A 155 -6.54 -6.79 4.00
CA THR A 155 -6.79 -7.20 5.38
C THR A 155 -5.45 -7.51 6.03
N VAL A 156 -4.96 -6.58 6.86
CA VAL A 156 -3.64 -6.65 7.50
C VAL A 156 -3.73 -6.08 8.92
N THR A 157 -2.69 -6.23 9.70
CA THR A 157 -2.60 -5.62 11.04
C THR A 157 -2.26 -4.14 10.91
N ALA A 158 -1.20 -3.82 10.15
CA ALA A 158 -0.75 -2.45 9.96
C ALA A 158 -0.08 -2.25 8.59
N ILE A 159 -0.17 -1.02 8.09
CA ILE A 159 0.66 -0.48 7.00
C ILE A 159 1.50 0.64 7.60
N THR A 160 2.82 0.52 7.50
CA THR A 160 3.78 1.52 7.99
C THR A 160 4.49 2.18 6.82
N LEU A 161 4.54 3.50 6.83
CA LEU A 161 5.22 4.32 5.84
C LEU A 161 6.49 4.88 6.47
N ASP A 162 7.66 4.49 5.97
CA ASP A 162 8.98 4.86 6.47
C ASP A 162 9.69 5.71 5.40
N ASP A 163 9.55 7.03 5.50
CA ASP A 163 10.33 7.96 4.69
C ASP A 163 11.80 7.93 5.17
N ARG A 164 12.68 7.84 4.22
CA ARG A 164 14.12 7.97 4.42
C ARG A 164 14.61 9.22 3.69
N THR A 165 15.68 9.13 2.93
CA THR A 165 16.00 10.17 1.95
C THR A 165 15.01 10.10 0.78
N GLY A 166 14.62 8.91 0.35
CA GLY A 166 13.48 8.64 -0.54
C GLY A 166 12.17 8.56 0.24
N THR A 167 11.05 8.71 -0.46
CA THR A 167 9.71 8.72 0.13
C THR A 167 9.05 7.34 0.14
N ALA A 168 8.16 7.12 1.10
CA ALA A 168 7.25 5.99 1.15
C ALA A 168 5.83 6.46 0.80
N SER A 169 5.18 5.80 -0.15
CA SER A 169 3.84 6.18 -0.58
C SER A 169 2.94 4.97 -0.79
N THR A 170 1.65 5.15 -0.51
CA THR A 170 0.65 4.14 -0.80
C THR A 170 -0.53 4.74 -1.55
N THR A 171 -1.07 3.96 -2.49
CA THR A 171 -2.26 4.33 -3.25
C THR A 171 -3.33 3.24 -3.08
N PHE A 172 -4.56 3.65 -2.83
CA PHE A 172 -5.74 2.78 -2.84
C PHE A 172 -6.58 3.13 -4.05
N SER A 173 -6.49 2.30 -5.10
CA SER A 173 -7.12 2.56 -6.39
C SER A 173 -8.38 1.73 -6.65
N GLY A 174 -8.68 0.74 -5.81
CA GLY A 174 -9.81 -0.15 -5.98
C GLY A 174 -11.17 0.51 -5.69
N ALA A 175 -12.15 0.23 -6.54
CA ALA A 175 -13.54 0.66 -6.31
C ALA A 175 -14.26 -0.30 -5.35
N SER A 176 -14.98 0.25 -4.36
CA SER A 176 -15.78 -0.51 -3.38
C SER A 176 -15.00 -1.60 -2.65
N LYS A 177 -13.74 -1.33 -2.30
CA LYS A 177 -12.88 -2.26 -1.58
C LYS A 177 -12.85 -1.95 -0.08
N ILE A 178 -12.56 -2.96 0.73
CA ILE A 178 -12.45 -2.83 2.18
C ILE A 178 -10.96 -2.86 2.53
N ILE A 179 -10.53 -1.86 3.30
CA ILE A 179 -9.17 -1.72 3.81
C ILE A 179 -9.22 -1.86 5.32
N THR A 180 -8.72 -2.99 5.82
CA THR A 180 -8.61 -3.29 7.25
C THR A 180 -7.14 -3.31 7.63
N GLY A 181 -6.79 -2.61 8.69
CA GLY A 181 -5.43 -2.42 9.18
C GLY A 181 -5.14 -0.94 9.43
N THR A 182 -4.41 -0.65 10.48
CA THR A 182 -3.99 0.73 10.78
C THR A 182 -2.98 1.22 9.74
N ILE A 183 -3.01 2.50 9.39
CA ILE A 183 -2.02 3.11 8.49
C ILE A 183 -1.33 4.23 9.25
N ASN A 184 -0.02 4.13 9.43
CA ASN A 184 0.77 5.11 10.17
C ASN A 184 2.07 5.45 9.42
N GLY A 185 2.62 6.64 9.66
CA GLY A 185 4.04 6.88 9.44
C GLY A 185 4.88 6.03 10.40
N LEU A 186 6.14 5.77 10.12
CA LEU A 186 7.08 5.24 11.11
C LEU A 186 7.39 6.31 12.17
N ALA A 187 7.54 7.56 11.71
CA ALA A 187 7.51 8.75 12.57
C ALA A 187 6.41 9.71 12.11
N THR A 188 6.13 10.74 12.89
CA THR A 188 5.17 11.79 12.51
C THR A 188 5.68 12.56 11.30
N THR A 189 4.80 12.83 10.35
CA THR A 189 5.10 13.48 9.06
C THR A 189 5.85 12.61 8.05
N GLU A 190 5.80 11.30 8.19
CA GLU A 190 6.30 10.37 7.19
C GLU A 190 5.18 9.73 6.39
N GLY A 191 5.45 9.53 5.11
CA GLY A 191 4.60 8.82 4.17
C GLY A 191 3.44 9.62 3.59
N THR A 192 3.11 9.26 2.37
CA THR A 192 2.00 9.85 1.61
C THR A 192 0.96 8.79 1.29
N ILE A 193 -0.31 9.11 1.54
CA ILE A 193 -1.45 8.26 1.23
C ILE A 193 -2.27 8.93 0.12
N THR A 194 -2.54 8.22 -0.97
CA THR A 194 -3.44 8.65 -2.04
C THR A 194 -4.61 7.69 -2.16
N VAL A 195 -5.82 8.22 -2.17
CA VAL A 195 -7.03 7.46 -2.43
C VAL A 195 -7.61 7.91 -3.77
N SER A 196 -7.50 7.08 -4.79
CA SER A 196 -8.04 7.35 -6.13
C SER A 196 -9.26 6.48 -6.48
N GLY A 197 -9.48 5.40 -5.72
CA GLY A 197 -10.67 4.56 -5.78
C GLY A 197 -11.79 5.02 -4.84
N THR A 198 -12.69 4.10 -4.52
CA THR A 198 -13.81 4.34 -3.58
C THR A 198 -13.81 3.32 -2.43
N PRO A 199 -12.71 3.21 -1.68
CA PRO A 199 -12.61 2.21 -0.62
C PRO A 199 -13.36 2.63 0.66
N THR A 200 -13.57 1.64 1.53
CA THR A 200 -13.95 1.82 2.92
C THR A 200 -12.77 1.47 3.81
N PHE A 201 -12.27 2.41 4.60
CA PHE A 201 -11.26 2.18 5.62
C PHE A 201 -11.95 1.83 6.94
N VAL A 202 -11.68 0.64 7.46
CA VAL A 202 -12.30 0.14 8.70
C VAL A 202 -11.49 0.54 9.93
N SER A 203 -10.17 0.66 9.79
CA SER A 203 -9.24 0.96 10.89
C SER A 203 -8.73 2.40 10.82
N THR A 204 -8.07 2.85 11.87
CA THR A 204 -7.55 4.22 12.00
C THR A 204 -6.42 4.53 11.05
N ILE A 205 -6.32 5.79 10.64
CA ILE A 205 -5.17 6.36 9.94
C ILE A 205 -4.49 7.36 10.88
N GLY A 206 -3.19 7.23 11.08
CA GLY A 206 -2.39 8.19 11.82
C GLY A 206 -2.57 8.17 13.34
N ASN A 207 -3.13 7.09 13.90
CA ASN A 207 -3.45 7.02 15.32
C ASN A 207 -2.20 7.06 16.23
N SER A 208 -1.09 6.47 15.82
CA SER A 208 0.18 6.52 16.56
C SER A 208 1.13 7.55 15.98
N GLN A 209 1.28 7.59 14.66
CA GLN A 209 2.15 8.53 13.95
C GLN A 209 1.40 9.04 12.70
N ARG A 210 1.21 10.35 12.62
CA ARG A 210 0.47 10.97 11.51
C ARG A 210 1.24 10.86 10.21
N PRO A 211 0.65 10.36 9.11
CA PRO A 211 1.23 10.50 7.78
C PRO A 211 1.46 11.96 7.41
N ALA A 212 2.45 12.21 6.57
CA ALA A 212 2.75 13.55 6.07
C ALA A 212 1.57 14.13 5.30
N GLN A 213 0.93 13.31 4.46
CA GLN A 213 -0.17 13.75 3.60
C GLN A 213 -1.20 12.66 3.37
N LEU A 214 -2.47 13.05 3.37
CA LEU A 214 -3.58 12.29 2.83
C LEU A 214 -4.23 13.06 1.68
N THR A 215 -4.27 12.44 0.49
CA THR A 215 -4.94 12.98 -0.69
C THR A 215 -6.13 12.10 -1.04
N ILE A 216 -7.32 12.68 -1.14
CA ILE A 216 -8.57 11.99 -1.44
C ILE A 216 -9.11 12.47 -2.79
N ASN A 217 -8.96 11.62 -3.80
CA ASN A 217 -9.43 11.85 -5.17
C ASN A 217 -10.62 10.96 -5.55
N GLY A 218 -11.03 10.04 -4.68
CA GLY A 218 -12.17 9.16 -4.87
C GLY A 218 -13.10 9.18 -3.65
N ALA A 219 -14.41 8.97 -3.84
CA ALA A 219 -15.38 8.97 -2.77
C ALA A 219 -15.06 7.87 -1.74
N THR A 220 -14.69 8.26 -0.53
CA THR A 220 -14.11 7.37 0.49
C THR A 220 -14.95 7.39 1.75
N THR A 221 -15.07 6.23 2.39
CA THR A 221 -15.69 6.09 3.72
C THR A 221 -14.64 5.70 4.75
N PHE A 222 -14.56 6.46 5.84
CA PHE A 222 -13.69 6.15 6.97
C PHE A 222 -14.56 5.74 8.17
N GLN A 223 -14.49 4.46 8.54
CA GLN A 223 -15.24 3.93 9.70
C GLN A 223 -14.51 4.14 11.03
N ALA A 224 -13.28 4.63 11.00
CA ALA A 224 -12.49 4.96 12.18
C ALA A 224 -11.85 6.35 12.05
N ALA A 225 -11.18 6.82 13.10
CA ALA A 225 -10.56 8.14 13.15
C ALA A 225 -9.44 8.29 12.10
N VAL A 226 -9.37 9.47 11.50
CA VAL A 226 -8.34 9.87 10.55
C VAL A 226 -7.54 11.03 11.13
N GLN A 227 -6.23 10.87 11.20
CA GLN A 227 -5.29 11.90 11.60
C GLN A 227 -4.19 12.01 10.54
N THR A 228 -3.92 13.21 10.07
CA THR A 228 -2.88 13.47 9.05
C THR A 228 -2.26 14.84 9.27
N THR A 229 -1.09 15.07 8.69
CA THR A 229 -0.46 16.39 8.75
C THR A 229 -1.05 17.31 7.69
N LEU A 230 -1.09 16.88 6.43
CA LEU A 230 -1.71 17.62 5.34
C LEU A 230 -2.91 16.85 4.80
N LEU A 231 -3.98 17.54 4.45
CA LEU A 231 -5.16 16.98 3.79
C LEU A 231 -5.43 17.67 2.47
N THR A 232 -5.65 16.90 1.42
CA THR A 232 -6.17 17.38 0.13
C THR A 232 -7.39 16.55 -0.28
N THR A 233 -8.50 17.19 -0.59
CA THR A 233 -9.72 16.51 -1.04
C THR A 233 -10.19 17.09 -2.38
N THR A 234 -10.54 16.22 -3.31
CA THR A 234 -11.13 16.59 -4.61
C THR A 234 -12.48 15.92 -4.84
N THR A 235 -12.85 14.95 -4.03
CA THR A 235 -14.11 14.19 -4.11
C THR A 235 -14.72 14.06 -2.73
N GLY A 236 -16.04 14.16 -2.64
CA GLY A 236 -16.80 14.07 -1.39
C GLY A 236 -16.53 12.75 -0.66
N SER A 237 -16.35 12.84 0.65
CA SER A 237 -15.98 11.71 1.52
C SER A 237 -16.65 11.79 2.87
N SER A 238 -16.69 10.68 3.58
CA SER A 238 -17.29 10.59 4.92
C SER A 238 -16.42 9.81 5.90
N GLY A 239 -16.57 10.11 7.19
CA GLY A 239 -15.79 9.45 8.24
C GLY A 239 -16.39 9.61 9.64
N THR A 240 -15.69 9.09 10.64
CA THR A 240 -16.07 9.23 12.06
C THR A 240 -15.54 10.53 12.65
N THR A 241 -14.23 10.73 12.63
CA THR A 241 -13.55 11.97 13.05
C THR A 241 -12.42 12.29 12.10
N LEU A 242 -12.10 13.57 11.97
CA LEU A 242 -10.97 14.06 11.18
C LEU A 242 -10.15 15.03 12.03
N ASP A 243 -8.84 14.83 12.06
CA ASP A 243 -7.89 15.72 12.73
C ASP A 243 -6.68 16.00 11.82
N VAL A 244 -6.57 17.23 11.36
CA VAL A 244 -5.49 17.70 10.48
C VAL A 244 -4.63 18.71 11.23
N SER A 245 -3.38 18.37 11.48
CA SER A 245 -2.46 19.21 12.24
C SER A 245 -1.80 20.32 11.41
N GLY A 246 -1.63 20.14 10.11
CA GLY A 246 -1.03 21.09 9.19
C GLY A 246 -2.04 21.72 8.25
N ALA A 247 -1.57 22.16 7.07
CA ALA A 247 -2.41 22.83 6.09
C ALA A 247 -3.39 21.88 5.41
N SER A 248 -4.55 22.38 4.99
CA SER A 248 -5.55 21.64 4.23
C SER A 248 -5.90 22.32 2.93
N SER A 249 -6.11 21.55 1.88
CA SER A 249 -6.68 21.98 0.61
C SER A 249 -8.03 21.28 0.41
N ILE A 250 -9.13 21.99 0.63
CA ILE A 250 -10.48 21.44 0.58
C ILE A 250 -11.11 21.77 -0.77
N GLY A 251 -11.28 20.77 -1.60
CA GLY A 251 -11.91 20.89 -2.93
C GLY A 251 -13.25 20.14 -3.04
N ALA A 252 -13.70 19.49 -1.96
CA ALA A 252 -14.94 18.73 -1.94
C ALA A 252 -15.52 18.65 -0.53
N ASP A 253 -16.76 18.18 -0.43
CA ASP A 253 -17.48 17.99 0.83
C ASP A 253 -16.83 16.91 1.70
N PHE A 254 -16.87 17.12 3.03
CA PHE A 254 -16.45 16.10 3.97
C PHE A 254 -17.45 16.01 5.12
N THR A 255 -18.00 14.83 5.33
CA THR A 255 -18.99 14.56 6.37
C THR A 255 -18.39 13.63 7.42
N THR A 256 -18.53 13.99 8.71
CA THR A 256 -18.16 13.11 9.82
C THR A 256 -19.33 12.89 10.77
N THR A 257 -19.31 11.79 11.52
CA THR A 257 -20.24 11.60 12.63
C THR A 257 -19.81 12.37 13.87
N GLY A 258 -18.51 12.54 14.10
CA GLY A 258 -17.91 13.29 15.20
C GLY A 258 -17.15 14.52 14.72
N ASN A 259 -16.16 14.94 15.49
CA ASN A 259 -15.44 16.20 15.26
C ASN A 259 -14.61 16.24 13.99
N GLN A 260 -14.50 17.44 13.41
CA GLN A 260 -13.48 17.80 12.41
C GLN A 260 -12.59 18.90 13.00
N THR A 261 -11.28 18.66 13.07
CA THR A 261 -10.31 19.62 13.58
C THR A 261 -9.27 19.94 12.51
N TYR A 262 -9.13 21.23 12.20
CA TYR A 262 -8.15 21.77 11.26
C TYR A 262 -7.25 22.73 12.01
N THR A 263 -6.09 22.30 12.49
CA THR A 263 -5.18 23.13 13.28
C THR A 263 -4.43 24.15 12.40
N GLY A 264 -4.06 23.74 11.18
CA GLY A 264 -3.38 24.60 10.23
C GLY A 264 -4.33 25.44 9.36
N ASN A 265 -3.74 26.16 8.39
CA ASN A 265 -4.53 26.96 7.44
C ASN A 265 -5.32 26.08 6.48
N VAL A 266 -6.53 26.52 6.15
CA VAL A 266 -7.42 25.86 5.19
C VAL A 266 -7.51 26.69 3.92
N THR A 267 -7.25 26.07 2.78
CA THR A 267 -7.45 26.68 1.45
C THR A 267 -8.62 25.99 0.76
N LEU A 268 -9.65 26.75 0.38
CA LEU A 268 -10.73 26.23 -0.45
C LEU A 268 -10.29 26.26 -1.91
N THR A 269 -10.33 25.09 -2.57
CA THR A 269 -9.86 24.93 -3.96
C THR A 269 -10.99 24.82 -4.99
N ALA A 270 -12.22 24.55 -4.54
CA ALA A 270 -13.43 24.60 -5.36
C ALA A 270 -14.52 25.50 -4.71
N ALA A 271 -15.62 25.78 -5.39
CA ALA A 271 -16.71 26.58 -4.88
C ALA A 271 -17.80 25.71 -4.21
N GLY A 272 -18.39 26.20 -3.11
CA GLY A 272 -19.55 25.59 -2.48
C GLY A 272 -19.28 24.29 -1.71
N GLN A 273 -18.12 24.15 -1.08
CA GLN A 273 -17.83 23.00 -0.21
C GLN A 273 -18.63 23.06 1.07
N THR A 274 -19.04 21.89 1.55
CA THR A 274 -19.72 21.71 2.83
C THR A 274 -18.91 20.78 3.72
N LEU A 275 -18.64 21.23 4.94
CA LEU A 275 -18.14 20.39 6.01
C LEU A 275 -19.29 20.13 6.98
N THR A 276 -19.60 18.87 7.25
CA THR A 276 -20.77 18.49 8.03
C THR A 276 -20.40 17.54 9.16
N THR A 277 -20.99 17.77 10.34
CA THR A 277 -21.01 16.79 11.42
C THR A 277 -22.45 16.34 11.68
N THR A 278 -22.69 15.02 11.82
CA THR A 278 -24.06 14.47 11.90
C THR A 278 -24.51 14.11 13.32
N SER A 279 -23.60 14.04 14.30
CA SER A 279 -23.89 13.60 15.68
C SER A 279 -23.35 14.59 16.71
N ASN A 280 -23.74 15.87 16.60
CA ASN A 280 -23.28 16.94 17.49
C ASN A 280 -21.75 17.10 17.58
N GLY A 281 -21.02 16.71 16.54
CA GLY A 281 -19.59 16.97 16.46
C GLY A 281 -19.32 18.46 16.22
N ASN A 282 -18.14 18.92 16.62
CA ASN A 282 -17.68 20.28 16.36
C ASN A 282 -16.80 20.33 15.11
N ILE A 283 -16.89 21.42 14.36
CA ILE A 283 -15.91 21.76 13.32
C ILE A 283 -15.08 22.92 13.87
N SER A 284 -13.78 22.72 14.01
CA SER A 284 -12.86 23.71 14.57
C SER A 284 -11.71 24.05 13.62
N PHE A 285 -11.39 25.33 13.55
CA PHE A 285 -10.29 25.86 12.74
C PHE A 285 -9.33 26.62 13.66
N GLY A 286 -8.06 26.21 13.69
CA GLY A 286 -6.99 26.88 14.42
C GLY A 286 -6.25 27.93 13.58
N GLY A 287 -6.27 27.79 12.25
CA GLY A 287 -5.65 28.68 11.29
C GLY A 287 -6.64 29.53 10.49
N THR A 288 -6.13 30.19 9.45
CA THR A 288 -6.94 31.00 8.53
C THR A 288 -7.64 30.14 7.49
N ILE A 289 -8.85 30.55 7.10
CA ILE A 289 -9.56 29.97 5.95
C ILE A 289 -9.43 30.94 4.78
N THR A 290 -8.87 30.47 3.67
CA THR A 290 -8.68 31.26 2.45
C THR A 290 -9.37 30.60 1.25
N GLY A 291 -9.90 31.40 0.33
CA GLY A 291 -10.55 30.92 -0.88
C GLY A 291 -11.12 32.11 -1.66
N SER A 292 -10.42 32.53 -2.73
CA SER A 292 -10.90 33.64 -3.55
C SER A 292 -12.24 33.28 -4.20
N ALA A 293 -13.29 34.05 -3.90
CA ALA A 293 -14.66 33.88 -4.39
C ALA A 293 -15.24 32.45 -4.15
N LYS A 294 -14.83 31.80 -3.06
CA LYS A 294 -15.31 30.47 -2.67
C LYS A 294 -16.05 30.54 -1.34
N HIS A 295 -17.02 29.66 -1.15
CA HIS A 295 -17.86 29.60 0.03
C HIS A 295 -17.70 28.26 0.73
N LEU A 296 -17.59 28.28 2.04
CA LEU A 296 -17.64 27.12 2.92
C LEU A 296 -18.95 27.16 3.70
N ALA A 297 -19.72 26.09 3.62
CA ALA A 297 -20.86 25.84 4.51
C ALA A 297 -20.44 24.90 5.65
N LEU A 298 -21.02 25.10 6.84
CA LEU A 298 -20.79 24.31 8.04
C LEU A 298 -22.12 23.77 8.57
#